data_4159a77318a8bb6588400e60ddbcf34b
#
_entry.id   4159a77318a8bb6588400e60ddbcf34b
#
_cell.length_a   1.000
_cell.length_b   1.000
_cell.length_c   1.000
_cell.angle_alpha   90.00
_cell.angle_beta   90.00
_cell.angle_gamma   90.00
#
_symmetry.space_group_name_H-M   'P 1'
#
loop_
_entity.id
_entity.type
_entity.pdbx_description
1 polymer ?
#
loop_
_entity_poly.entity_id
_entity_poly.type
_entity_poly.pdbx_seq_one_letter_code
_entity_poly.pdbx_strand_id
1 'polypeptide(L)'
;MTAEQSVNTFAIRPATPADVTHIMSMIRELAVFEKLEHMVVATDALLHEGLFGERPSCEALIGEADGEVVSYALYFHNFSTFLTKKGLYLEDLYVRQAHRGKGFGNRMLKHLARIAVERQCGRFEWSVLDWNMPAINFYKSMGAEILPDWRICRVSGEPLTALAQA
;
A
#
# COMPACT_ATOMS: atom_id res chain seq x y z
N MET A 1 28.93 25.14 19.67
CA MET A 1 28.35 24.91 18.34
C MET A 1 27.32 23.81 18.52
N THR A 2 26.07 24.18 18.70
CA THR A 2 24.92 23.28 18.84
C THR A 2 24.60 22.73 17.45
N ALA A 3 24.69 21.41 17.29
CA ALA A 3 24.20 20.72 16.11
C ALA A 3 22.68 20.94 16.06
N GLU A 4 22.22 21.74 15.12
CA GLU A 4 20.80 21.78 14.73
C GLU A 4 20.41 20.37 14.30
N GLN A 5 19.61 19.71 15.14
CA GLN A 5 18.90 18.51 14.71
C GLN A 5 17.94 18.97 13.62
N SER A 6 18.27 18.66 12.36
CA SER A 6 17.35 18.85 11.25
C SER A 6 16.09 18.06 11.58
N VAL A 7 15.01 18.75 11.86
CA VAL A 7 13.69 18.17 12.04
C VAL A 7 13.31 17.59 10.68
N ASN A 8 13.48 16.29 10.53
CA ASN A 8 13.14 15.57 9.31
C ASN A 8 11.61 15.72 9.11
N THR A 9 11.19 16.67 8.30
CA THR A 9 9.77 16.95 8.07
C THR A 9 9.21 15.88 7.16
N PHE A 10 8.35 15.03 7.72
CA PHE A 10 7.62 14.03 6.93
C PHE A 10 6.16 14.44 6.81
N ALA A 11 5.69 14.65 5.58
CA ALA A 11 4.31 14.97 5.26
C ALA A 11 3.64 13.81 4.53
N ILE A 12 2.32 13.66 4.73
CA ILE A 12 1.50 12.67 4.01
C ILE A 12 0.39 13.42 3.30
N ARG A 13 0.22 13.14 2.01
CA ARG A 13 -0.82 13.74 1.18
C ARG A 13 -1.43 12.73 0.21
N PRO A 14 -2.64 12.97 -0.31
CA PRO A 14 -3.15 12.22 -1.45
C PRO A 14 -2.20 12.32 -2.65
N ALA A 15 -2.13 11.24 -3.43
CA ALA A 15 -1.41 11.24 -4.69
C ALA A 15 -2.11 12.14 -5.72
N THR A 16 -1.33 12.69 -6.63
CA THR A 16 -1.78 13.45 -7.80
C THR A 16 -1.29 12.77 -9.08
N PRO A 17 -1.81 13.09 -10.26
CA PRO A 17 -1.31 12.55 -11.52
C PRO A 17 0.21 12.72 -11.73
N ALA A 18 0.82 13.77 -11.16
CA ALA A 18 2.26 14.00 -11.23
C ALA A 18 3.08 12.95 -10.44
N ASP A 19 2.45 12.23 -9.50
CA ASP A 19 3.12 11.23 -8.68
C ASP A 19 3.21 9.84 -9.33
N VAL A 20 2.54 9.61 -10.45
CA VAL A 20 2.45 8.29 -11.10
C VAL A 20 3.83 7.69 -11.34
N THR A 21 4.77 8.47 -11.90
CA THR A 21 6.14 7.99 -12.17
C THR A 21 6.90 7.66 -10.88
N HIS A 22 6.69 8.42 -9.81
CA HIS A 22 7.28 8.13 -8.49
C HIS A 22 6.72 6.83 -7.92
N ILE A 23 5.39 6.64 -7.96
CA ILE A 23 4.73 5.41 -7.49
C ILE A 23 5.23 4.22 -8.31
N MET A 24 5.28 4.33 -9.66
CA MET A 24 5.79 3.26 -10.52
C MET A 24 7.23 2.87 -10.21
N SER A 25 8.09 3.84 -9.93
CA SER A 25 9.46 3.57 -9.48
C SER A 25 9.46 2.75 -8.19
N MET A 26 8.66 3.14 -7.21
CA MET A 26 8.57 2.46 -5.92
C MET A 26 7.89 1.08 -6.00
N ILE A 27 6.93 0.87 -6.92
CA ILE A 27 6.37 -0.46 -7.21
C ILE A 27 7.47 -1.41 -7.71
N ARG A 28 8.35 -0.93 -8.60
CA ARG A 28 9.49 -1.73 -9.08
C ARG A 28 10.48 -2.04 -7.95
N GLU A 29 10.78 -1.05 -7.11
CA GLU A 29 11.65 -1.24 -5.94
C GLU A 29 11.04 -2.28 -4.96
N LEU A 30 9.71 -2.24 -4.73
CA LEU A 30 9.00 -3.22 -3.92
C LEU A 30 9.08 -4.63 -4.54
N ALA A 31 8.85 -4.75 -5.84
CA ALA A 31 8.94 -6.02 -6.56
C ALA A 31 10.33 -6.66 -6.45
N VAL A 32 11.40 -5.85 -6.53
CA VAL A 32 12.76 -6.32 -6.28
C VAL A 32 12.92 -6.85 -4.86
N PHE A 33 12.42 -6.11 -3.87
CA PHE A 33 12.47 -6.54 -2.47
C PHE A 33 11.73 -7.87 -2.24
N GLU A 34 10.60 -8.06 -2.88
CA GLU A 34 9.77 -9.27 -2.78
C GLU A 34 10.23 -10.40 -3.72
N LYS A 35 11.23 -10.16 -4.58
CA LYS A 35 11.71 -11.09 -5.63
C LYS A 35 10.64 -11.47 -6.66
N LEU A 36 9.79 -10.51 -6.99
CA LEU A 36 8.64 -10.64 -7.88
C LEU A 36 8.73 -9.73 -9.12
N GLU A 37 9.93 -9.26 -9.52
CA GLU A 37 10.12 -8.34 -10.64
C GLU A 37 9.51 -8.87 -11.94
N HIS A 38 9.57 -10.19 -12.14
CA HIS A 38 9.01 -10.88 -13.31
C HIS A 38 7.48 -10.80 -13.40
N MET A 39 6.81 -10.43 -12.30
CA MET A 39 5.36 -10.27 -12.26
C MET A 39 4.90 -8.85 -12.63
N VAL A 40 5.83 -7.89 -12.70
CA VAL A 40 5.47 -6.49 -12.94
C VAL A 40 5.26 -6.25 -14.44
N VAL A 41 4.01 -6.16 -14.83
CA VAL A 41 3.58 -5.77 -16.18
C VAL A 41 2.97 -4.35 -16.21
N ALA A 42 2.97 -3.68 -15.07
CA ALA A 42 2.39 -2.36 -14.88
C ALA A 42 3.11 -1.29 -15.70
N THR A 43 2.35 -0.32 -16.20
CA THR A 43 2.84 0.87 -16.89
C THR A 43 2.29 2.13 -16.21
N ASP A 44 2.96 3.26 -16.42
CA ASP A 44 2.50 4.56 -15.93
C ASP A 44 1.06 4.86 -16.41
N ALA A 45 0.73 4.51 -17.66
CA ALA A 45 -0.60 4.73 -18.22
C ALA A 45 -1.68 3.91 -17.49
N LEU A 46 -1.42 2.62 -17.23
CA LEU A 46 -2.36 1.74 -16.51
C LEU A 46 -2.52 2.18 -15.05
N LEU A 47 -1.43 2.59 -14.41
CA LEU A 47 -1.49 3.10 -13.04
C LEU A 47 -2.27 4.43 -12.98
N HIS A 48 -2.02 5.32 -13.95
CA HIS A 48 -2.76 6.58 -14.06
C HIS A 48 -4.27 6.32 -14.21
N GLU A 49 -4.67 5.40 -15.09
CA GLU A 49 -6.09 5.04 -15.27
C GLU A 49 -6.69 4.46 -13.98
N GLY A 50 -5.96 3.59 -13.28
CA GLY A 50 -6.41 2.98 -12.02
C GLY A 50 -6.61 3.99 -10.89
N LEU A 51 -5.81 5.05 -10.83
CA LEU A 51 -5.84 6.08 -9.78
C LEU A 51 -6.69 7.30 -10.15
N PHE A 52 -6.69 7.72 -11.42
CA PHE A 52 -7.21 9.02 -11.85
C PHE A 52 -8.12 8.95 -13.09
N GLY A 53 -8.42 7.74 -13.58
CA GLY A 53 -9.36 7.54 -14.68
C GLY A 53 -10.79 7.91 -14.32
N GLU A 54 -11.71 7.77 -15.26
CA GLU A 54 -13.13 8.09 -15.07
C GLU A 54 -13.77 7.29 -13.91
N ARG A 55 -13.29 6.04 -13.69
CA ARG A 55 -13.74 5.16 -12.60
C ARG A 55 -12.53 4.58 -11.89
N PRO A 56 -11.91 5.34 -10.99
CA PRO A 56 -10.71 4.87 -10.31
C PRO A 56 -10.98 3.59 -9.51
N SER A 57 -10.07 2.63 -9.59
CA SER A 57 -10.14 1.35 -8.87
C SER A 57 -9.50 1.42 -7.49
N CYS A 58 -8.62 2.38 -7.27
CA CYS A 58 -7.85 2.54 -6.05
C CYS A 58 -7.51 4.01 -5.78
N GLU A 59 -7.00 4.27 -4.60
CA GLU A 59 -6.48 5.55 -4.15
C GLU A 59 -5.03 5.37 -3.70
N ALA A 60 -4.25 6.43 -3.69
CA ALA A 60 -2.90 6.39 -3.16
C ALA A 60 -2.56 7.60 -2.28
N LEU A 61 -1.69 7.34 -1.31
CA LEU A 61 -1.03 8.35 -0.50
C LEU A 61 0.45 8.43 -0.86
N ILE A 62 0.98 9.63 -0.78
CA ILE A 62 2.40 9.93 -0.90
C ILE A 62 2.92 10.38 0.46
N GLY A 63 4.08 9.83 0.85
CA GLY A 63 4.87 10.35 1.97
C GLY A 63 6.10 11.06 1.45
N GLU A 64 6.27 12.30 1.87
CA GLU A 64 7.39 13.16 1.52
C GLU A 64 8.26 13.43 2.74
N ALA A 65 9.57 13.33 2.58
CA ALA A 65 10.55 13.75 3.58
C ALA A 65 11.41 14.85 2.99
N ASP A 66 11.41 16.02 3.63
CA ASP A 66 12.18 17.20 3.20
C ASP A 66 11.93 17.58 1.72
N GLY A 67 10.68 17.40 1.25
CA GLY A 67 10.25 17.69 -0.12
C GLY A 67 10.55 16.58 -1.15
N GLU A 68 11.12 15.46 -0.74
CA GLU A 68 11.35 14.29 -1.58
C GLU A 68 10.26 13.24 -1.37
N VAL A 69 9.73 12.65 -2.46
CA VAL A 69 8.81 11.51 -2.42
C VAL A 69 9.58 10.26 -2.02
N VAL A 70 9.30 9.75 -0.82
CA VAL A 70 10.05 8.64 -0.21
C VAL A 70 9.20 7.42 0.13
N SER A 71 7.89 7.56 0.07
CA SER A 71 6.97 6.44 0.33
C SER A 71 5.64 6.61 -0.40
N TYR A 72 4.96 5.50 -0.63
CA TYR A 72 3.58 5.47 -1.08
C TYR A 72 2.79 4.40 -0.35
N ALA A 73 1.48 4.57 -0.33
CA ALA A 73 0.52 3.54 0.01
C ALA A 73 -0.60 3.53 -1.03
N LEU A 74 -0.94 2.37 -1.55
CA LEU A 74 -2.04 2.18 -2.48
C LEU A 74 -3.12 1.34 -1.81
N TYR A 75 -4.38 1.79 -1.86
CA TYR A 75 -5.48 1.18 -1.13
C TYR A 75 -6.80 1.31 -1.87
N PHE A 76 -7.74 0.47 -1.51
CA PHE A 76 -9.11 0.49 -2.04
C PHE A 76 -10.10 0.00 -0.98
N HIS A 77 -11.38 -0.02 -1.30
CA HIS A 77 -12.40 -0.53 -0.38
C HIS A 77 -12.88 -1.90 -0.82
N ASN A 78 -12.85 -2.87 0.11
CA ASN A 78 -13.60 -4.11 0.03
C ASN A 78 -14.89 -4.01 0.86
N PHE A 79 -15.63 -5.09 0.99
CA PHE A 79 -16.88 -5.12 1.74
C PHE A 79 -16.95 -6.37 2.62
N SER A 80 -17.33 -6.20 3.88
CA SER A 80 -17.61 -7.30 4.79
C SER A 80 -19.13 -7.54 4.87
N THR A 81 -19.57 -8.68 4.41
CA THR A 81 -20.99 -9.06 4.52
C THR A 81 -21.40 -9.30 5.98
N PHE A 82 -20.50 -9.81 6.81
CA PHE A 82 -20.79 -10.06 8.22
C PHE A 82 -20.94 -8.77 9.04
N LEU A 83 -20.13 -7.75 8.73
CA LEU A 83 -20.25 -6.45 9.36
C LEU A 83 -21.22 -5.52 8.63
N THR A 84 -21.60 -5.86 7.40
CA THR A 84 -22.39 -5.01 6.49
C THR A 84 -21.76 -3.62 6.32
N LYS A 85 -20.43 -3.59 6.26
CA LYS A 85 -19.63 -2.37 6.17
C LYS A 85 -18.52 -2.55 5.15
N LYS A 86 -18.13 -1.44 4.51
CA LYS A 86 -16.88 -1.42 3.73
C LYS A 86 -15.68 -1.62 4.65
N GLY A 87 -14.65 -2.24 4.11
CA GLY A 87 -13.32 -2.29 4.70
C GLY A 87 -12.37 -1.38 3.91
N LEU A 88 -11.27 -0.97 4.52
CA LEU A 88 -10.15 -0.42 3.82
C LEU A 88 -9.14 -1.54 3.61
N TYR A 89 -8.75 -1.77 2.34
CA TYR A 89 -7.73 -2.76 2.00
C TYR A 89 -6.50 -2.07 1.46
N LEU A 90 -5.38 -2.27 2.13
CA LEU A 90 -4.08 -1.76 1.71
C LEU A 90 -3.43 -2.78 0.78
N GLU A 91 -3.26 -2.42 -0.49
CA GLU A 91 -2.56 -3.26 -1.47
C GLU A 91 -1.06 -3.20 -1.23
N ASP A 92 -0.49 -2.00 -1.23
CA ASP A 92 0.93 -1.77 -1.04
C ASP A 92 1.22 -0.67 -0.02
N LEU A 93 2.26 -0.89 0.78
CA LEU A 93 2.93 0.13 1.57
C LEU A 93 4.44 -0.02 1.39
N TYR A 94 5.06 0.98 0.82
CA TYR A 94 6.50 0.98 0.59
C TYR A 94 7.16 2.27 1.09
N VAL A 95 8.30 2.10 1.73
CA VAL A 95 9.21 3.20 2.10
C VAL A 95 10.57 2.88 1.48
N ARG A 96 11.12 3.83 0.73
CA ARG A 96 12.44 3.70 0.10
C ARG A 96 13.50 3.33 1.13
N GLN A 97 14.39 2.42 0.78
CA GLN A 97 15.34 1.79 1.70
C GLN A 97 16.17 2.81 2.49
N ALA A 98 16.63 3.88 1.84
CA ALA A 98 17.43 4.94 2.48
C ALA A 98 16.63 5.74 3.56
N HIS A 99 15.32 5.61 3.57
CA HIS A 99 14.42 6.32 4.48
C HIS A 99 13.74 5.41 5.52
N ARG A 100 14.09 4.12 5.54
CA ARG A 100 13.57 3.17 6.54
C ARG A 100 14.17 3.43 7.93
N GLY A 101 13.53 2.87 8.97
CA GLY A 101 13.96 3.05 10.36
C GLY A 101 13.62 4.42 10.97
N LYS A 102 13.05 5.35 10.19
CA LYS A 102 12.65 6.70 10.65
C LYS A 102 11.18 6.81 11.07
N GLY A 103 10.46 5.69 11.14
CA GLY A 103 9.04 5.66 11.55
C GLY A 103 8.03 6.05 10.46
N PHE A 104 8.46 6.24 9.21
CA PHE A 104 7.57 6.71 8.13
C PHE A 104 6.48 5.69 7.80
N GLY A 105 6.79 4.39 7.73
CA GLY A 105 5.79 3.34 7.53
C GLY A 105 4.72 3.33 8.64
N ASN A 106 5.11 3.53 9.88
CA ASN A 106 4.18 3.67 11.01
C ASN A 106 3.25 4.88 10.84
N ARG A 107 3.79 6.03 10.41
CA ARG A 107 3.00 7.24 10.16
C ARG A 107 2.01 7.03 9.02
N MET A 108 2.42 6.34 7.95
CA MET A 108 1.55 5.97 6.82
C MET A 108 0.40 5.06 7.27
N LEU A 109 0.69 3.98 8.01
CA LEU A 109 -0.35 3.08 8.54
C LEU A 109 -1.33 3.79 9.47
N LYS A 110 -0.84 4.64 10.36
CA LYS A 110 -1.71 5.45 11.24
C LYS A 110 -2.58 6.42 10.45
N HIS A 111 -2.09 6.96 9.35
CA HIS A 111 -2.88 7.83 8.47
C HIS A 111 -4.00 7.05 7.77
N LEU A 112 -3.68 5.87 7.24
CA LEU A 112 -4.68 4.96 6.65
C LEU A 112 -5.73 4.50 7.66
N ALA A 113 -5.32 4.19 8.90
CA ALA A 113 -6.25 3.85 9.97
C ALA A 113 -7.22 5.01 10.29
N ARG A 114 -6.74 6.26 10.26
CA ARG A 114 -7.62 7.45 10.39
C ARG A 114 -8.63 7.52 9.25
N ILE A 115 -8.18 7.35 8.00
CA ILE A 115 -9.08 7.29 6.84
C ILE A 115 -10.13 6.19 7.01
N ALA A 116 -9.75 5.01 7.48
CA ALA A 116 -10.66 3.90 7.72
C ALA A 116 -11.72 4.26 8.77
N VAL A 117 -11.33 4.91 9.87
CA VAL A 117 -12.26 5.38 10.92
C VAL A 117 -13.18 6.48 10.40
N GLU A 118 -12.64 7.50 9.76
CA GLU A 118 -13.41 8.62 9.18
C GLU A 118 -14.44 8.16 8.14
N ARG A 119 -14.07 7.14 7.35
CA ARG A 119 -14.95 6.52 6.36
C ARG A 119 -15.87 5.44 6.95
N GLN A 120 -15.86 5.24 8.26
CA GLN A 120 -16.67 4.24 8.98
C GLN A 120 -16.46 2.80 8.47
N CYS A 121 -15.23 2.48 8.07
CA CYS A 121 -14.87 1.11 7.69
C CYS A 121 -14.99 0.17 8.89
N GLY A 122 -15.47 -1.05 8.65
CA GLY A 122 -15.60 -2.06 9.70
C GLY A 122 -14.28 -2.79 10.01
N ARG A 123 -13.29 -2.66 9.10
CA ARG A 123 -11.97 -3.31 9.22
C ARG A 123 -10.95 -2.59 8.34
N PHE A 124 -9.68 -2.78 8.68
CA PHE A 124 -8.53 -2.36 7.89
C PHE A 124 -7.63 -3.58 7.71
N GLU A 125 -7.39 -4.01 6.47
CA GLU A 125 -6.74 -5.26 6.14
C GLU A 125 -5.64 -5.07 5.09
N TRP A 126 -4.66 -5.98 5.13
CA TRP A 126 -3.60 -6.11 4.11
C TRP A 126 -3.02 -7.52 4.16
N SER A 127 -2.26 -7.90 3.13
CA SER A 127 -1.51 -9.14 3.09
C SER A 127 -0.03 -8.91 3.41
N VAL A 128 0.63 -9.93 3.91
CA VAL A 128 2.06 -9.94 4.16
C VAL A 128 2.63 -11.29 3.75
N LEU A 129 3.81 -11.29 3.13
CA LEU A 129 4.51 -12.53 2.80
C LEU A 129 4.91 -13.26 4.08
N ASP A 130 4.68 -14.57 4.15
CA ASP A 130 4.85 -15.39 5.35
C ASP A 130 6.30 -15.43 5.88
N TRP A 131 7.26 -15.24 5.00
CA TRP A 131 8.69 -15.15 5.34
C TRP A 131 9.13 -13.76 5.83
N ASN A 132 8.31 -12.71 5.64
CA ASN A 132 8.65 -11.33 5.99
C ASN A 132 8.45 -11.06 7.49
N MET A 133 9.22 -11.75 8.31
CA MET A 133 9.12 -11.64 9.78
C MET A 133 9.29 -10.22 10.33
N PRO A 134 10.18 -9.36 9.79
CA PRO A 134 10.26 -7.97 10.23
C PRO A 134 8.94 -7.21 10.04
N ALA A 135 8.27 -7.36 8.90
CA ALA A 135 6.98 -6.74 8.65
C ALA A 135 5.87 -7.32 9.55
N ILE A 136 5.82 -8.65 9.68
CA ILE A 136 4.86 -9.33 10.56
C ILE A 136 4.98 -8.84 12.01
N ASN A 137 6.19 -8.75 12.54
CA ASN A 137 6.43 -8.26 13.90
C ASN A 137 6.04 -6.77 14.04
N PHE A 138 6.34 -5.98 13.04
CA PHE A 138 5.93 -4.57 12.98
C PHE A 138 4.40 -4.44 13.02
N TYR A 139 3.68 -5.18 12.18
CA TYR A 139 2.21 -5.13 12.15
C TYR A 139 1.58 -5.60 13.47
N LYS A 140 2.09 -6.68 14.07
CA LYS A 140 1.66 -7.13 15.39
C LYS A 140 1.87 -6.07 16.47
N SER A 141 2.97 -5.33 16.44
CA SER A 141 3.23 -4.23 17.37
C SER A 141 2.26 -3.06 17.22
N MET A 142 1.59 -2.97 16.06
CA MET A 142 0.55 -1.99 15.76
C MET A 142 -0.86 -2.47 16.13
N GLY A 143 -0.99 -3.69 16.67
CA GLY A 143 -2.27 -4.30 17.04
C GLY A 143 -2.94 -5.11 15.94
N ALA A 144 -2.23 -5.40 14.84
CA ALA A 144 -2.76 -6.26 13.79
C ALA A 144 -2.72 -7.75 14.20
N GLU A 145 -3.75 -8.48 13.82
CA GLU A 145 -3.86 -9.93 13.93
C GLU A 145 -3.49 -10.58 12.59
N ILE A 146 -2.70 -11.67 12.64
CA ILE A 146 -2.48 -12.52 11.48
C ILE A 146 -3.57 -13.57 11.48
N LEU A 147 -4.26 -13.74 10.35
CA LEU A 147 -5.36 -14.71 10.19
C LEU A 147 -4.83 -16.00 9.52
N PRO A 148 -4.35 -17.00 10.28
CA PRO A 148 -3.65 -18.15 9.73
C PRO A 148 -4.58 -19.12 8.98
N ASP A 149 -5.87 -19.10 9.29
CA ASP A 149 -6.86 -20.02 8.70
C ASP A 149 -7.36 -19.55 7.32
N TRP A 150 -7.05 -18.33 6.91
CA TRP A 150 -7.43 -17.79 5.62
C TRP A 150 -6.29 -17.92 4.60
N ARG A 151 -6.66 -18.32 3.40
CA ARG A 151 -5.72 -18.40 2.27
C ARG A 151 -6.26 -17.61 1.10
N ILE A 152 -5.37 -16.92 0.40
CA ILE A 152 -5.71 -16.20 -0.84
C ILE A 152 -5.84 -17.21 -1.96
N CYS A 153 -7.00 -17.22 -2.64
CA CYS A 153 -7.21 -17.95 -3.88
C CYS A 153 -7.16 -16.97 -5.03
N ARG A 154 -6.40 -17.30 -6.08
CA ARG A 154 -6.21 -16.43 -7.24
C ARG A 154 -6.34 -17.23 -8.53
N VAL A 155 -7.10 -16.68 -9.47
CA VAL A 155 -7.12 -17.13 -10.86
C VAL A 155 -6.71 -15.95 -11.73
N SER A 156 -5.74 -16.12 -12.62
CA SER A 156 -5.22 -15.05 -13.48
C SER A 156 -4.76 -15.61 -14.83
N GLY A 157 -4.58 -14.73 -15.83
CA GLY A 157 -4.13 -15.11 -17.17
C GLY A 157 -5.09 -16.05 -17.90
N GLU A 158 -4.54 -17.01 -18.64
CA GLU A 158 -5.34 -17.99 -19.41
C GLU A 158 -6.37 -18.77 -18.57
N PRO A 159 -6.06 -19.27 -17.36
CA PRO A 159 -7.07 -19.90 -16.49
C PRO A 159 -8.27 -19.01 -16.17
N LEU A 160 -8.07 -17.69 -16.01
CA LEU A 160 -9.18 -16.76 -15.79
C LEU A 160 -10.10 -16.67 -17.03
N THR A 161 -9.50 -16.58 -18.21
CA THR A 161 -10.24 -16.55 -19.47
C THR A 161 -11.00 -17.85 -19.69
N ALA A 162 -10.38 -19.00 -19.43
CA ALA A 162 -11.01 -20.31 -19.55
C ALA A 162 -12.19 -20.47 -18.58
N LEU A 163 -12.04 -20.02 -17.34
CA LEU A 163 -13.11 -20.08 -16.34
C LEU A 163 -14.32 -19.21 -16.74
N ALA A 164 -14.09 -18.09 -17.42
CA ALA A 164 -15.16 -17.20 -17.90
C ALA A 164 -15.94 -17.76 -19.09
N GLN A 165 -15.38 -18.75 -19.80
CA GLN A 165 -15.97 -19.39 -20.98
C GLN A 165 -16.61 -20.77 -20.68
N ALA A 166 -16.43 -21.28 -19.48
CA ALA A 166 -16.99 -22.54 -19.03
C ALA A 166 -18.46 -22.37 -18.61
#